data_cbb5add99ecfe698ea47ccae490eb6b5
#
_entry.id   cbb5add99ecfe698ea47ccae490eb6b5
#
_cell.length_a   1.000
_cell.length_b   1.000
_cell.length_c   1.000
_cell.angle_alpha   90.00
_cell.angle_beta   90.00
_cell.angle_gamma   90.00
#
_symmetry.space_group_name_H-M   'P 1'
#
loop_
_entity.id
_entity.type
_entity.pdbx_description
1 polymer ?
#
loop_
_entity_poly.entity_id
_entity_poly.type
_entity_poly.pdbx_seq_one_letter_code
_entity_poly.pdbx_strand_id
1 'polypeptide(L)'
;MNVSTLFHRCHRFGAALLLAAVALPTFAQHAGHADAAAPKAKKAPPSALGSGVAFGPDGRLWWTGLDGEGRLFLRASADEGRSWSEPQILPTGNERISADGENRPKIAFSPTAAQTFVISYTQPLAKPYTGAIRLLRSTDGGRSFAAPITVHQDRQVITHRFESIGFDAQGRLHAVWIDKRDLEAAKAAGRKDYRGAAIYRNVSSDGGATFGPDVKVADHSCECCRIALAPTPDGGLAALWRHVFAPNQRDHAFARLDGSAAAEPVRASLDRWAIDACPHHGPGLAPATDGGWHAVWFGQRNGAMAVRFGRLAADGRPAGEARVLPDEAAEHADVASAGERVVIVWRSFDGRQTRLRAWTSEDGGQRFTLQELGATTLPNDHPRLLQRGGRFLVFWRSSEGARVEIL
;
A
#
# COMPACT_ATOMS: atom_id res chain seq x y z
N MET A 1 -8.09 -68.14 35.84
CA MET A 1 -7.17 -68.81 36.79
C MET A 1 -6.37 -67.71 37.45
N ASN A 2 -6.84 -67.35 38.57
CA ASN A 2 -6.41 -67.48 39.94
C ASN A 2 -5.18 -66.61 40.24
N VAL A 3 -5.39 -65.54 41.04
CA VAL A 3 -5.48 -65.54 42.51
C VAL A 3 -4.04 -65.37 43.07
N SER A 4 -3.66 -64.54 43.91
CA SER A 4 -4.18 -63.89 45.12
C SER A 4 -3.00 -63.20 45.80
N THR A 5 -3.23 -62.08 46.39
CA THR A 5 -3.21 -61.78 47.84
C THR A 5 -1.92 -62.18 48.63
N LEU A 6 -1.39 -61.47 49.54
CA LEU A 6 -1.90 -60.90 50.76
C LEU A 6 -0.78 -60.25 51.59
N PHE A 7 -1.08 -59.18 52.30
CA PHE A 7 -0.87 -58.84 53.72
C PHE A 7 0.50 -58.69 54.40
N HIS A 8 0.61 -57.56 55.07
CA HIS A 8 0.83 -57.25 56.49
C HIS A 8 2.31 -57.05 56.95
N ARG A 9 2.72 -56.12 57.72
CA ARG A 9 2.23 -55.39 58.90
C ARG A 9 3.22 -54.34 59.33
N CYS A 10 2.66 -53.30 59.90
CA CYS A 10 3.16 -52.35 60.89
C CYS A 10 4.46 -52.67 61.66
N HIS A 11 5.31 -51.67 61.92
CA HIS A 11 5.62 -51.26 63.26
C HIS A 11 6.12 -49.80 63.37
N ARG A 12 5.78 -49.21 64.46
CA ARG A 12 5.89 -47.85 64.96
C ARG A 12 7.30 -47.43 65.33
N PHE A 13 7.45 -46.12 65.43
CA PHE A 13 8.17 -45.25 66.38
C PHE A 13 9.31 -44.45 65.80
N GLY A 14 9.19 -43.13 66.02
CA GLY A 14 10.30 -42.20 66.03
C GLY A 14 9.89 -40.80 65.53
N ALA A 15 9.36 -39.97 66.45
CA ALA A 15 9.13 -38.56 66.19
C ALA A 15 10.47 -37.81 66.15
N ALA A 16 10.71 -37.13 65.06
CA ALA A 16 11.68 -36.03 65.00
C ALA A 16 11.05 -34.89 64.24
N LEU A 17 10.71 -33.82 64.95
CA LEU A 17 10.29 -32.55 64.33
C LEU A 17 11.47 -31.98 63.55
N LEU A 18 11.31 -31.90 62.23
CA LEU A 18 12.09 -31.01 61.40
C LEU A 18 11.14 -30.06 60.69
N LEU A 19 11.21 -28.77 61.10
CA LEU A 19 10.55 -27.68 60.44
C LEU A 19 11.08 -27.59 59.01
N ALA A 20 10.28 -28.03 58.02
CA ALA A 20 10.51 -27.70 56.65
C ALA A 20 9.81 -26.38 56.35
N ALA A 21 10.59 -25.33 56.19
CA ALA A 21 10.10 -24.05 55.70
C ALA A 21 9.62 -24.22 54.25
N VAL A 22 8.32 -24.12 54.05
CA VAL A 22 7.71 -24.02 52.74
C VAL A 22 8.02 -22.63 52.19
N ALA A 23 8.96 -22.53 51.30
CA ALA A 23 9.20 -21.31 50.54
C ALA A 23 8.07 -21.17 49.49
N LEU A 24 7.11 -20.34 49.79
CA LEU A 24 6.16 -19.80 48.80
C LEU A 24 6.94 -18.84 47.87
N PRO A 25 6.74 -18.88 46.57
CA PRO A 25 7.31 -17.86 45.69
C PRO A 25 6.62 -16.52 46.02
N THR A 26 7.36 -15.64 46.66
CA THR A 26 6.97 -14.24 46.79
C THR A 26 6.98 -13.62 45.39
N PHE A 27 5.81 -13.29 44.86
CA PHE A 27 5.69 -12.33 43.79
C PHE A 27 6.29 -11.01 44.31
N ALA A 28 7.46 -10.67 43.79
CA ALA A 28 8.07 -9.38 44.00
C ALA A 28 7.18 -8.34 43.32
N GLN A 29 6.33 -7.67 44.10
CA GLN A 29 5.76 -6.40 43.71
C GLN A 29 6.94 -5.42 43.62
N HIS A 30 7.38 -5.13 42.40
CA HIS A 30 8.20 -3.96 42.16
C HIS A 30 7.37 -2.72 42.50
N ALA A 31 7.55 -2.21 43.72
CA ALA A 31 7.19 -0.84 44.04
C ALA A 31 7.98 0.07 43.07
N GLY A 32 7.29 0.61 42.11
CA GLY A 32 7.87 1.56 41.15
C GLY A 32 8.29 2.81 41.94
N HIS A 33 9.59 3.08 41.92
CA HIS A 33 10.08 4.42 42.13
C HIS A 33 9.47 5.29 41.04
N ALA A 34 8.64 6.23 41.42
CA ALA A 34 8.16 7.28 40.54
C ALA A 34 9.33 8.24 40.30
N ASP A 35 10.23 7.85 39.40
CA ASP A 35 11.07 8.82 38.72
C ASP A 35 10.16 9.72 37.89
N ALA A 36 10.15 11.00 38.20
CA ALA A 36 9.46 12.02 37.45
C ALA A 36 9.99 11.94 36.01
N ALA A 37 9.23 11.23 35.14
CA ALA A 37 9.57 11.09 33.76
C ALA A 37 9.64 12.50 33.15
N ALA A 38 10.81 12.88 32.70
CA ALA A 38 10.99 14.07 31.89
C ALA A 38 9.90 14.09 30.77
N PRO A 39 9.30 15.24 30.47
CA PRO A 39 8.22 15.31 29.51
C PRO A 39 8.73 14.70 28.21
N LYS A 40 8.14 13.57 27.80
CA LYS A 40 8.45 12.93 26.51
C LYS A 40 8.24 13.99 25.44
N ALA A 41 9.31 14.41 24.80
CA ALA A 41 9.25 15.33 23.68
C ALA A 41 8.16 14.78 22.74
N LYS A 42 7.15 15.60 22.44
CA LYS A 42 6.11 15.24 21.46
C LYS A 42 6.86 14.85 20.19
N LYS A 43 6.79 13.58 19.80
CA LYS A 43 7.31 13.15 18.49
C LYS A 43 6.72 14.09 17.46
N ALA A 44 7.59 14.73 16.68
CA ALA A 44 7.16 15.50 15.52
C ALA A 44 6.19 14.63 14.71
N PRO A 45 5.09 15.18 14.21
CA PRO A 45 4.17 14.42 13.36
C PRO A 45 4.99 13.78 12.23
N PRO A 46 4.68 12.52 11.84
CA PRO A 46 5.40 11.87 10.76
C PRO A 46 5.37 12.80 9.55
N SER A 47 6.53 12.98 8.92
CA SER A 47 6.67 13.89 7.79
C SER A 47 5.70 13.45 6.69
N ALA A 48 4.80 14.33 6.29
CA ALA A 48 3.80 14.10 5.24
C ALA A 48 4.47 14.15 3.85
N LEU A 49 5.42 13.23 3.61
CA LEU A 49 6.25 13.19 2.39
C LEU A 49 5.61 12.42 1.24
N GLY A 50 4.47 11.77 1.47
CA GLY A 50 3.79 11.00 0.44
C GLY A 50 3.54 11.82 -0.81
N SER A 51 4.06 11.33 -1.95
CA SER A 51 4.07 12.04 -3.22
C SER A 51 3.42 11.25 -4.33
N GLY A 52 2.70 11.95 -5.22
CA GLY A 52 2.26 11.45 -6.51
C GLY A 52 3.15 11.96 -7.61
N VAL A 53 3.56 11.09 -8.52
CA VAL A 53 4.36 11.44 -9.69
C VAL A 53 3.86 10.73 -10.93
N ALA A 54 3.91 11.42 -12.07
CA ALA A 54 3.55 10.84 -13.36
C ALA A 54 4.22 11.60 -14.51
N PHE A 55 4.40 10.93 -15.64
CA PHE A 55 4.70 11.61 -16.89
C PHE A 55 3.45 12.24 -17.49
N GLY A 56 3.54 13.50 -17.84
CA GLY A 56 2.56 14.14 -18.70
C GLY A 56 2.69 13.68 -20.16
N PRO A 57 1.66 13.92 -21.00
CA PRO A 57 1.70 13.55 -22.42
C PRO A 57 2.80 14.29 -23.18
N ASP A 58 3.22 15.46 -22.73
CA ASP A 58 4.33 16.26 -23.26
C ASP A 58 5.74 15.78 -22.84
N GLY A 59 5.83 14.71 -22.04
CA GLY A 59 7.08 14.15 -21.55
C GLY A 59 7.62 14.76 -20.27
N ARG A 60 7.02 15.83 -19.79
CA ARG A 60 7.41 16.39 -18.49
C ARG A 60 7.05 15.43 -17.37
N LEU A 61 7.92 15.41 -16.36
CA LEU A 61 7.66 14.73 -15.10
C LEU A 61 6.88 15.68 -14.18
N TRP A 62 5.77 15.23 -13.64
CA TRP A 62 4.92 16.01 -12.74
C TRP A 62 4.94 15.40 -11.35
N TRP A 63 5.03 16.27 -10.34
CA TRP A 63 5.09 15.90 -8.94
C TRP A 63 4.08 16.69 -8.11
N THR A 64 3.25 15.99 -7.36
CA THR A 64 2.31 16.54 -6.37
C THR A 64 2.60 15.96 -4.99
N GLY A 65 2.38 16.75 -3.96
CA GLY A 65 2.63 16.38 -2.57
C GLY A 65 2.26 17.55 -1.65
N LEU A 66 2.59 17.44 -0.37
CA LEU A 66 2.38 18.54 0.57
C LEU A 66 3.67 19.32 0.80
N ASP A 67 3.53 20.64 0.90
CA ASP A 67 4.60 21.56 1.35
C ASP A 67 4.74 21.54 2.89
N GLY A 68 5.64 22.38 3.41
CA GLY A 68 5.88 22.50 4.86
C GLY A 68 4.68 23.04 5.67
N GLU A 69 3.72 23.64 5.00
CA GLU A 69 2.48 24.15 5.60
C GLU A 69 1.29 23.17 5.43
N GLY A 70 1.51 22.02 4.80
CA GLY A 70 0.48 21.00 4.55
C GLY A 70 -0.43 21.33 3.37
N ARG A 71 -0.06 22.29 2.51
CA ARG A 71 -0.82 22.65 1.30
C ARG A 71 -0.40 21.73 0.15
N LEU A 72 -1.38 21.34 -0.66
CA LEU A 72 -1.13 20.54 -1.85
C LEU A 72 -0.47 21.39 -2.93
N PHE A 73 0.65 20.92 -3.47
CA PHE A 73 1.36 21.60 -4.55
C PHE A 73 1.46 20.73 -5.79
N LEU A 74 1.75 21.39 -6.91
CA LEU A 74 2.11 20.78 -8.19
C LEU A 74 3.40 21.41 -8.70
N ARG A 75 4.35 20.59 -9.17
CA ARG A 75 5.59 21.00 -9.84
C ARG A 75 5.79 20.17 -11.10
N ALA A 76 6.50 20.73 -12.07
CA ALA A 76 6.86 20.03 -13.29
C ALA A 76 8.36 20.14 -13.54
N SER A 77 8.93 19.11 -14.17
CA SER A 77 10.31 19.05 -14.63
C SER A 77 10.32 18.70 -16.12
N ALA A 78 11.09 19.44 -16.90
CA ALA A 78 11.32 19.18 -18.31
C ALA A 78 12.62 18.37 -18.56
N ASP A 79 13.41 18.12 -17.53
CA ASP A 79 14.74 17.54 -17.57
C ASP A 79 14.87 16.29 -16.66
N GLU A 80 13.78 15.52 -16.56
CA GLU A 80 13.71 14.25 -15.83
C GLU A 80 14.02 14.39 -14.32
N GLY A 81 13.62 15.52 -13.73
CA GLY A 81 13.74 15.75 -12.30
C GLY A 81 15.08 16.38 -11.86
N ARG A 82 15.97 16.79 -12.78
CA ARG A 82 17.17 17.53 -12.45
C ARG A 82 16.84 18.93 -11.94
N SER A 83 15.82 19.55 -12.51
CA SER A 83 15.25 20.80 -12.02
C SER A 83 13.72 20.74 -11.99
N TRP A 84 13.12 21.56 -11.14
CA TRP A 84 11.69 21.61 -10.93
C TRP A 84 11.18 23.05 -11.04
N SER A 85 10.01 23.23 -11.61
CA SER A 85 9.30 24.52 -11.58
C SER A 85 9.07 24.99 -10.14
N GLU A 86 8.78 26.28 -9.97
CA GLU A 86 8.22 26.76 -8.69
C GLU A 86 6.94 25.98 -8.33
N PRO A 87 6.66 25.77 -7.03
CA PRO A 87 5.48 25.05 -6.62
C PRO A 87 4.22 25.89 -6.86
N GLN A 88 3.30 25.35 -7.65
CA GLN A 88 1.94 25.89 -7.77
C GLN A 88 1.10 25.31 -6.63
N ILE A 89 0.59 26.15 -5.73
CA ILE A 89 -0.33 25.74 -4.68
C ILE A 89 -1.72 25.49 -5.29
N LEU A 90 -2.28 24.31 -5.02
CA LEU A 90 -3.54 23.88 -5.60
C LEU A 90 -4.74 24.35 -4.77
N PRO A 91 -5.91 24.63 -5.40
CA PRO A 91 -7.05 25.24 -4.74
C PRO A 91 -7.87 24.22 -3.91
N THR A 92 -7.29 23.66 -2.87
CA THR A 92 -7.96 22.73 -1.94
C THR A 92 -8.70 23.44 -0.80
N GLY A 93 -8.68 24.79 -0.77
CA GLY A 93 -9.23 25.57 0.33
C GLY A 93 -8.53 25.25 1.65
N ASN A 94 -9.33 25.05 2.71
CA ASN A 94 -8.84 24.70 4.04
C ASN A 94 -8.89 23.17 4.31
N GLU A 95 -8.99 22.35 3.28
CA GLU A 95 -9.05 20.90 3.47
C GLU A 95 -7.71 20.37 4.01
N ARG A 96 -7.78 19.59 5.08
CA ARG A 96 -6.63 18.80 5.51
C ARG A 96 -6.42 17.67 4.53
N ILE A 97 -5.17 17.29 4.29
CA ILE A 97 -4.83 16.27 3.29
C ILE A 97 -3.91 15.22 3.94
N SER A 98 -4.21 13.96 3.72
CA SER A 98 -3.32 12.86 4.09
C SER A 98 -2.22 12.72 3.05
N ALA A 99 -0.97 12.59 3.50
CA ALA A 99 0.18 12.27 2.66
C ALA A 99 1.17 11.39 3.43
N ASP A 100 0.65 10.40 4.12
CA ASP A 100 1.35 9.46 4.97
C ASP A 100 1.39 8.06 4.29
N GLY A 101 2.59 7.59 4.00
CA GLY A 101 2.82 6.25 3.49
C GLY A 101 2.04 5.94 2.20
N GLU A 102 1.16 4.95 2.24
CA GLU A 102 0.37 4.50 1.10
C GLU A 102 -0.85 5.40 0.81
N ASN A 103 -1.27 6.21 1.79
CA ASN A 103 -2.37 7.16 1.65
C ASN A 103 -1.82 8.54 1.25
N ARG A 104 -1.58 8.73 -0.02
CA ARG A 104 -0.86 9.88 -0.61
C ARG A 104 -1.62 10.50 -1.76
N PRO A 105 -1.36 11.78 -2.12
CA PRO A 105 -1.86 12.35 -3.36
C PRO A 105 -1.40 11.54 -4.58
N LYS A 106 -2.23 11.49 -5.61
CA LYS A 106 -1.93 10.81 -6.88
C LYS A 106 -2.28 11.72 -8.06
N ILE A 107 -1.56 11.52 -9.16
CA ILE A 107 -1.78 12.28 -10.40
C ILE A 107 -1.94 11.30 -11.56
N ALA A 108 -2.91 11.56 -12.44
CA ALA A 108 -3.16 10.78 -13.64
C ALA A 108 -3.54 11.68 -14.81
N PHE A 109 -2.94 11.42 -15.98
CA PHE A 109 -3.16 12.16 -17.22
C PHE A 109 -4.10 11.39 -18.14
N SER A 110 -5.03 12.09 -18.78
CA SER A 110 -5.91 11.50 -19.79
C SER A 110 -5.10 11.14 -21.04
N PRO A 111 -5.24 9.91 -21.58
CA PRO A 111 -4.60 9.52 -22.83
C PRO A 111 -5.30 10.08 -24.07
N THR A 112 -6.56 10.53 -23.94
CA THR A 112 -7.39 11.02 -25.05
C THR A 112 -7.55 12.53 -25.07
N ALA A 113 -7.17 13.23 -23.99
CA ALA A 113 -7.29 14.69 -23.87
C ALA A 113 -6.00 15.25 -23.25
N ALA A 114 -5.04 15.64 -24.11
CA ALA A 114 -3.66 15.96 -23.74
C ALA A 114 -3.50 17.05 -22.66
N GLN A 115 -4.48 17.95 -22.48
CA GLN A 115 -4.44 18.97 -21.44
C GLN A 115 -5.26 18.60 -20.20
N THR A 116 -5.89 17.42 -20.18
CA THR A 116 -6.71 16.97 -19.06
C THR A 116 -5.93 16.02 -18.17
N PHE A 117 -5.89 16.34 -16.89
CA PHE A 117 -5.38 15.46 -15.85
C PHE A 117 -6.09 15.73 -14.51
N VAL A 118 -5.92 14.81 -13.61
CA VAL A 118 -6.54 14.86 -12.28
C VAL A 118 -5.53 14.58 -11.18
N ILE A 119 -5.80 15.15 -10.00
CA ILE A 119 -5.06 14.87 -8.77
C ILE A 119 -6.07 14.42 -7.73
N SER A 120 -5.90 13.20 -7.20
CA SER A 120 -6.69 12.71 -6.08
C SER A 120 -5.93 12.84 -4.77
N TYR A 121 -6.67 12.97 -3.68
CA TYR A 121 -6.15 12.96 -2.33
C TYR A 121 -7.23 12.52 -1.33
N THR A 122 -6.82 12.01 -0.19
CA THR A 122 -7.74 11.74 0.92
C THR A 122 -7.81 12.95 1.85
N GLN A 123 -9.02 13.46 2.07
CA GLN A 123 -9.35 14.40 3.12
C GLN A 123 -9.72 13.63 4.39
N PRO A 124 -8.95 13.73 5.49
CA PRO A 124 -9.33 13.16 6.78
C PRO A 124 -10.62 13.78 7.31
N LEU A 125 -11.53 12.96 7.80
CA LEU A 125 -12.79 13.41 8.41
C LEU A 125 -12.66 13.47 9.94
N ALA A 126 -13.78 13.78 10.62
CA ALA A 126 -13.79 14.06 12.05
C ALA A 126 -13.36 12.88 12.95
N LYS A 127 -13.66 11.64 12.55
CA LYS A 127 -13.28 10.45 13.31
C LYS A 127 -11.91 9.93 12.85
N PRO A 128 -11.08 9.37 13.74
CA PRO A 128 -9.81 8.73 13.36
C PRO A 128 -10.02 7.66 12.29
N TYR A 129 -9.06 7.58 11.35
CA TYR A 129 -9.04 6.62 10.24
C TYR A 129 -10.22 6.73 9.25
N THR A 130 -11.02 7.79 9.32
CA THR A 130 -12.04 8.08 8.33
C THR A 130 -11.53 9.10 7.31
N GLY A 131 -12.09 9.08 6.11
CA GLY A 131 -11.66 9.99 5.05
C GLY A 131 -12.66 10.05 3.91
N ALA A 132 -12.55 11.10 3.11
CA ALA A 132 -13.22 11.25 1.83
C ALA A 132 -12.18 11.38 0.71
N ILE A 133 -12.43 10.73 -0.42
CA ILE A 133 -11.57 10.84 -1.61
C ILE A 133 -12.00 12.07 -2.37
N ARG A 134 -11.07 13.00 -2.50
CA ARG A 134 -11.24 14.25 -3.21
C ARG A 134 -10.47 14.22 -4.53
N LEU A 135 -10.96 14.95 -5.52
CA LEU A 135 -10.35 15.04 -6.84
C LEU A 135 -10.34 16.46 -7.34
N LEU A 136 -9.16 16.93 -7.73
CA LEU A 136 -8.96 18.15 -8.51
C LEU A 136 -8.81 17.78 -9.98
N ARG A 137 -9.37 18.59 -10.87
CA ARG A 137 -9.31 18.41 -12.32
C ARG A 137 -8.80 19.67 -13.00
N SER A 138 -7.84 19.50 -13.90
CA SER A 138 -7.42 20.51 -14.87
C SER A 138 -7.75 20.07 -16.29
N THR A 139 -8.12 21.00 -17.15
CA THR A 139 -8.38 20.80 -18.59
C THR A 139 -7.54 21.71 -19.47
N ASP A 140 -6.60 22.42 -18.88
CA ASP A 140 -5.77 23.43 -19.54
C ASP A 140 -4.26 23.22 -19.31
N GLY A 141 -3.87 21.99 -19.03
CA GLY A 141 -2.46 21.61 -18.78
C GLY A 141 -1.91 22.09 -17.45
N GLY A 142 -2.78 22.22 -16.43
CA GLY A 142 -2.40 22.59 -15.06
C GLY A 142 -2.37 24.07 -14.78
N ARG A 143 -2.77 24.93 -15.72
CA ARG A 143 -2.85 26.38 -15.50
C ARG A 143 -3.93 26.76 -14.50
N SER A 144 -5.05 26.03 -14.53
CA SER A 144 -6.14 26.18 -13.58
C SER A 144 -6.75 24.84 -13.18
N PHE A 145 -7.48 24.84 -12.06
CA PHE A 145 -8.16 23.66 -11.53
C PHE A 145 -9.58 24.01 -11.15
N ALA A 146 -10.53 23.11 -11.44
CA ALA A 146 -11.87 23.17 -10.91
C ALA A 146 -11.86 22.96 -9.39
N ALA A 147 -12.90 23.38 -8.70
CA ALA A 147 -13.08 23.08 -7.28
C ALA A 147 -13.06 21.56 -7.03
N PRO A 148 -12.48 21.11 -5.91
CA PRO A 148 -12.37 19.68 -5.65
C PRO A 148 -13.74 19.03 -5.45
N ILE A 149 -13.95 17.89 -6.08
CA ILE A 149 -15.17 17.09 -5.91
C ILE A 149 -14.89 15.83 -5.09
N THR A 150 -15.94 15.25 -4.49
CA THR A 150 -15.83 13.94 -3.84
C THR A 150 -16.14 12.83 -4.85
N VAL A 151 -15.26 11.85 -4.96
CA VAL A 151 -15.32 10.76 -5.94
C VAL A 151 -16.46 9.78 -5.62
N HIS A 152 -16.54 9.31 -4.38
CA HIS A 152 -17.52 8.29 -3.96
C HIS A 152 -18.90 8.91 -3.65
N GLN A 153 -19.96 8.12 -3.82
CA GLN A 153 -21.33 8.57 -3.53
C GLN A 153 -21.71 8.42 -2.05
N ASP A 154 -21.17 7.42 -1.35
CA ASP A 154 -21.37 7.28 0.09
C ASP A 154 -20.77 8.48 0.83
N ARG A 155 -21.52 9.06 1.77
CA ARG A 155 -21.15 10.26 2.55
C ARG A 155 -21.04 10.00 4.05
N GLN A 156 -21.06 8.73 4.47
CA GLN A 156 -20.86 8.37 5.86
C GLN A 156 -19.46 8.76 6.33
N VAL A 157 -19.34 9.08 7.63
CA VAL A 157 -18.03 9.39 8.24
C VAL A 157 -17.34 8.07 8.61
N ILE A 158 -16.83 7.41 7.58
CA ILE A 158 -16.15 6.12 7.62
C ILE A 158 -14.86 6.16 6.79
N THR A 159 -14.22 5.02 6.58
CA THR A 159 -13.06 4.91 5.70
C THR A 159 -13.48 4.89 4.23
N HIS A 160 -13.11 5.93 3.49
CA HIS A 160 -12.95 5.97 2.04
C HIS A 160 -11.53 6.48 1.80
N ARG A 161 -10.55 5.57 1.74
CA ARG A 161 -9.13 5.92 1.77
C ARG A 161 -8.30 5.00 0.86
N PHE A 162 -7.02 5.28 0.75
CA PHE A 162 -6.07 4.48 -0.01
C PHE A 162 -6.49 4.30 -1.48
N GLU A 163 -7.09 5.36 -2.03
CA GLU A 163 -7.51 5.33 -3.43
C GLU A 163 -6.32 5.12 -4.37
N SER A 164 -6.60 4.53 -5.51
CA SER A 164 -5.75 4.56 -6.71
C SER A 164 -6.57 5.02 -7.88
N ILE A 165 -5.97 5.85 -8.73
CA ILE A 165 -6.62 6.39 -9.92
C ILE A 165 -5.82 6.04 -11.16
N GLY A 166 -6.52 5.85 -12.28
CA GLY A 166 -5.90 5.63 -13.59
C GLY A 166 -6.90 5.82 -14.71
N PHE A 167 -6.44 6.35 -15.82
CA PHE A 167 -7.23 6.37 -17.05
C PHE A 167 -7.02 5.05 -17.81
N ASP A 168 -8.10 4.53 -18.36
CA ASP A 168 -8.02 3.48 -19.37
C ASP A 168 -7.72 4.08 -20.77
N ALA A 169 -7.47 3.22 -21.76
CA ALA A 169 -7.14 3.67 -23.11
C ALA A 169 -8.28 4.43 -23.82
N GLN A 170 -9.51 4.28 -23.35
CA GLN A 170 -10.69 5.00 -23.83
C GLN A 170 -10.85 6.36 -23.17
N GLY A 171 -9.98 6.74 -22.23
CA GLY A 171 -10.03 8.01 -21.51
C GLY A 171 -11.04 8.02 -20.36
N ARG A 172 -11.56 6.87 -19.93
CA ARG A 172 -12.37 6.77 -18.72
C ARG A 172 -11.45 6.76 -17.50
N LEU A 173 -11.76 7.59 -16.52
CA LEU A 173 -11.02 7.64 -15.27
C LEU A 173 -11.62 6.65 -14.28
N HIS A 174 -10.82 5.71 -13.84
CA HIS A 174 -11.17 4.79 -12.77
C HIS A 174 -10.57 5.27 -11.44
N ALA A 175 -11.40 5.30 -10.42
CA ALA A 175 -10.97 5.44 -9.02
C ALA A 175 -11.33 4.15 -8.27
N VAL A 176 -10.37 3.59 -7.54
CA VAL A 176 -10.54 2.35 -6.76
C VAL A 176 -10.05 2.61 -5.36
N TRP A 177 -10.79 2.20 -4.33
CA TRP A 177 -10.45 2.55 -2.95
C TRP A 177 -10.86 1.49 -1.93
N ILE A 178 -10.33 1.62 -0.72
CA ILE A 178 -10.72 0.85 0.46
C ILE A 178 -11.90 1.54 1.13
N ASP A 179 -12.98 0.78 1.38
CA ASP A 179 -14.26 1.26 1.87
C ASP A 179 -14.78 0.40 3.03
N LYS A 180 -15.23 1.02 4.10
CA LYS A 180 -15.74 0.31 5.27
C LYS A 180 -17.27 0.29 5.39
N ARG A 181 -18.03 0.72 4.38
CA ARG A 181 -19.50 0.73 4.46
C ARG A 181 -20.09 -0.65 4.74
N ASP A 182 -19.57 -1.70 4.13
CA ASP A 182 -20.06 -3.07 4.35
C ASP A 182 -19.66 -3.61 5.73
N LEU A 183 -18.47 -3.27 6.22
CA LEU A 183 -18.07 -3.58 7.60
C LEU A 183 -18.98 -2.92 8.63
N GLU A 184 -19.29 -1.65 8.44
CA GLU A 184 -20.19 -0.91 9.35
C GLU A 184 -21.62 -1.44 9.26
N ALA A 185 -22.10 -1.78 8.06
CA ALA A 185 -23.41 -2.45 7.88
C ALA A 185 -23.46 -3.84 8.54
N ALA A 186 -22.39 -4.63 8.40
CA ALA A 186 -22.28 -5.93 9.06
C ALA A 186 -22.30 -5.81 10.59
N LYS A 187 -21.56 -4.85 11.15
CA LYS A 187 -21.57 -4.55 12.59
C LYS A 187 -22.97 -4.12 13.07
N ALA A 188 -23.64 -3.24 12.34
CA ALA A 188 -25.00 -2.79 12.67
C ALA A 188 -26.01 -3.94 12.65
N ALA A 189 -25.79 -4.94 11.77
CA ALA A 189 -26.58 -6.16 11.70
C ALA A 189 -26.16 -7.25 12.71
N GLY A 190 -25.20 -6.96 13.61
CA GLY A 190 -24.68 -7.92 14.59
C GLY A 190 -23.81 -9.05 14.01
N ARG A 191 -23.41 -8.96 12.74
CA ARG A 191 -22.57 -9.97 12.07
C ARG A 191 -21.11 -9.80 12.48
N LYS A 192 -20.43 -10.90 12.73
CA LYS A 192 -19.01 -10.96 13.13
C LYS A 192 -18.11 -11.64 12.09
N ASP A 193 -18.68 -12.06 10.99
CA ASP A 193 -18.02 -12.81 9.92
C ASP A 193 -17.34 -11.90 8.88
N TYR A 194 -17.68 -10.60 8.86
CA TYR A 194 -17.08 -9.65 7.94
C TYR A 194 -15.67 -9.26 8.39
N ARG A 195 -14.68 -9.36 7.50
CA ARG A 195 -13.27 -9.12 7.80
C ARG A 195 -12.72 -7.97 6.98
N GLY A 196 -12.01 -7.06 7.64
CA GLY A 196 -11.38 -5.92 7.00
C GLY A 196 -12.38 -4.95 6.39
N ALA A 197 -12.14 -4.54 5.16
CA ALA A 197 -12.93 -3.58 4.39
C ALA A 197 -13.38 -4.18 3.06
N ALA A 198 -14.10 -3.42 2.24
CA ALA A 198 -14.36 -3.75 0.84
C ALA A 198 -13.42 -2.97 -0.09
N ILE A 199 -13.30 -3.42 -1.33
CA ILE A 199 -12.78 -2.63 -2.44
C ILE A 199 -13.97 -2.13 -3.24
N TYR A 200 -14.02 -0.82 -3.44
CA TYR A 200 -15.00 -0.16 -4.31
C TYR A 200 -14.30 0.54 -5.45
N ARG A 201 -15.02 0.73 -6.53
CA ARG A 201 -14.60 1.57 -7.66
C ARG A 201 -15.70 2.51 -8.11
N ASN A 202 -15.32 3.58 -8.77
CA ASN A 202 -16.20 4.44 -9.53
C ASN A 202 -15.51 4.86 -10.83
N VAL A 203 -16.28 5.17 -11.87
CA VAL A 203 -15.76 5.51 -13.19
C VAL A 203 -16.37 6.83 -13.66
N SER A 204 -15.49 7.68 -14.17
CA SER A 204 -15.86 8.92 -14.86
C SER A 204 -15.63 8.75 -16.36
N SER A 205 -16.62 9.08 -17.17
CA SER A 205 -16.51 9.08 -18.63
C SER A 205 -16.24 10.46 -19.24
N ASP A 206 -16.13 11.50 -18.41
CA ASP A 206 -15.95 12.90 -18.77
C ASP A 206 -14.63 13.50 -18.26
N GLY A 207 -13.63 12.64 -18.08
CA GLY A 207 -12.28 13.03 -17.65
C GLY A 207 -12.21 13.53 -16.21
N GLY A 208 -13.08 13.04 -15.33
CA GLY A 208 -13.08 13.34 -13.90
C GLY A 208 -13.97 14.54 -13.53
N ALA A 209 -14.86 15.01 -14.40
CA ALA A 209 -15.81 16.06 -14.05
C ALA A 209 -16.97 15.52 -13.20
N THR A 210 -17.47 14.33 -13.53
CA THR A 210 -18.50 13.62 -12.77
C THR A 210 -18.15 12.14 -12.65
N PHE A 211 -18.77 11.47 -11.67
CA PHE A 211 -18.60 10.06 -11.42
C PHE A 211 -19.93 9.31 -11.44
N GLY A 212 -19.92 8.08 -11.92
CA GLY A 212 -21.06 7.18 -11.90
C GLY A 212 -21.35 6.61 -10.50
N PRO A 213 -22.06 5.48 -10.43
CA PRO A 213 -22.33 4.81 -9.16
C PRO A 213 -21.07 4.13 -8.59
N ASP A 214 -21.02 4.06 -7.25
CA ASP A 214 -20.05 3.23 -6.56
C ASP A 214 -20.35 1.75 -6.80
N VAL A 215 -19.38 1.01 -7.31
CA VAL A 215 -19.50 -0.42 -7.61
C VAL A 215 -18.53 -1.20 -6.73
N LYS A 216 -19.03 -2.18 -5.99
CA LYS A 216 -18.20 -3.07 -5.19
C LYS A 216 -17.38 -3.97 -6.11
N VAL A 217 -16.07 -4.05 -5.87
CA VAL A 217 -15.14 -4.97 -6.56
C VAL A 217 -14.96 -6.24 -5.76
N ALA A 218 -14.79 -6.12 -4.43
CA ALA A 218 -14.61 -7.28 -3.55
C ALA A 218 -14.92 -6.94 -2.11
N ASP A 219 -15.37 -7.92 -1.34
CA ASP A 219 -15.40 -7.88 0.13
C ASP A 219 -14.02 -8.27 0.71
N HIS A 220 -13.85 -8.14 2.01
CA HIS A 220 -12.72 -8.69 2.78
C HIS A 220 -11.33 -8.22 2.35
N SER A 221 -11.15 -6.94 2.10
CA SER A 221 -9.86 -6.33 1.84
C SER A 221 -9.09 -6.01 3.14
N CYS A 222 -7.77 -5.97 3.06
CA CYS A 222 -6.94 -5.31 4.08
C CYS A 222 -7.22 -3.80 4.10
N GLU A 223 -7.19 -3.18 5.28
CA GLU A 223 -7.72 -1.83 5.52
C GLU A 223 -6.72 -0.69 5.24
N CYS A 224 -5.47 -0.98 4.85
CA CYS A 224 -4.40 0.01 4.96
C CYS A 224 -3.31 -0.07 3.87
N CYS A 225 -3.51 -0.86 2.83
CA CYS A 225 -2.50 -1.04 1.79
C CYS A 225 -2.95 -0.40 0.48
N ARG A 226 -2.00 0.14 -0.30
CA ARG A 226 -2.32 0.65 -1.63
C ARG A 226 -2.90 -0.46 -2.51
N ILE A 227 -3.68 -0.05 -3.49
CA ILE A 227 -4.15 -0.88 -4.58
C ILE A 227 -3.26 -0.56 -5.79
N ALA A 228 -2.59 -1.54 -6.36
CA ALA A 228 -1.86 -1.34 -7.60
C ALA A 228 -2.84 -1.39 -8.78
N LEU A 229 -2.68 -0.47 -9.73
CA LEU A 229 -3.40 -0.47 -11.01
C LEU A 229 -2.39 -0.64 -12.15
N ALA A 230 -2.74 -1.43 -13.14
CA ALA A 230 -1.95 -1.59 -14.36
C ALA A 230 -2.86 -1.68 -15.59
N PRO A 231 -2.41 -1.18 -16.77
CA PRO A 231 -3.17 -1.29 -18.01
C PRO A 231 -3.24 -2.75 -18.46
N THR A 232 -4.41 -3.14 -18.99
CA THR A 232 -4.61 -4.44 -19.65
C THR A 232 -4.32 -4.34 -21.16
N PRO A 233 -3.98 -5.46 -21.83
CA PRO A 233 -3.68 -5.45 -23.26
C PRO A 233 -4.83 -4.94 -24.15
N ASP A 234 -6.06 -5.07 -23.72
CA ASP A 234 -7.27 -4.58 -24.38
C ASP A 234 -7.66 -3.14 -24.00
N GLY A 235 -6.77 -2.44 -23.31
CA GLY A 235 -6.90 -1.03 -22.99
C GLY A 235 -7.71 -0.71 -21.74
N GLY A 236 -8.16 -1.71 -20.97
CA GLY A 236 -8.76 -1.54 -19.63
C GLY A 236 -7.72 -1.41 -18.54
N LEU A 237 -8.14 -1.64 -17.29
CA LEU A 237 -7.28 -1.68 -16.11
C LEU A 237 -7.47 -2.98 -15.32
N ALA A 238 -6.39 -3.42 -14.69
CA ALA A 238 -6.40 -4.47 -13.68
C ALA A 238 -5.96 -3.90 -12.33
N ALA A 239 -6.42 -4.51 -11.25
CA ALA A 239 -6.09 -4.16 -9.88
C ALA A 239 -5.48 -5.34 -9.14
N LEU A 240 -4.48 -5.05 -8.29
CA LEU A 240 -3.90 -5.98 -7.33
C LEU A 240 -3.90 -5.33 -5.95
N TRP A 241 -4.44 -6.02 -4.94
CA TRP A 241 -4.52 -5.52 -3.57
C TRP A 241 -4.35 -6.63 -2.54
N ARG A 242 -4.05 -6.27 -1.30
CA ARG A 242 -4.03 -7.23 -0.20
C ARG A 242 -5.47 -7.57 0.23
N HIS A 243 -5.81 -8.84 0.16
CA HIS A 243 -7.13 -9.39 0.49
C HIS A 243 -7.05 -10.25 1.77
N VAL A 244 -8.19 -10.48 2.41
CA VAL A 244 -8.30 -11.34 3.58
C VAL A 244 -9.10 -12.59 3.20
N PHE A 245 -8.41 -13.59 2.69
CA PHE A 245 -9.02 -14.89 2.38
C PHE A 245 -9.37 -15.67 3.66
N ALA A 246 -10.41 -16.51 3.60
CA ALA A 246 -10.78 -17.38 4.70
C ALA A 246 -9.63 -18.35 5.06
N PRO A 247 -9.44 -18.70 6.34
CA PRO A 247 -10.12 -18.18 7.53
C PRO A 247 -9.65 -16.80 7.99
N ASN A 248 -8.43 -16.36 7.73
CA ASN A 248 -7.83 -15.03 7.96
C ASN A 248 -6.43 -14.98 7.34
N GLN A 249 -6.32 -15.24 6.04
CA GLN A 249 -5.05 -15.26 5.30
C GLN A 249 -4.92 -13.99 4.46
N ARG A 250 -3.84 -13.24 4.67
CA ARG A 250 -3.58 -11.97 4.00
C ARG A 250 -2.70 -12.17 2.77
N ASP A 251 -3.29 -12.71 1.73
CA ASP A 251 -2.68 -12.80 0.41
C ASP A 251 -3.15 -11.67 -0.52
N HIS A 252 -2.63 -11.63 -1.72
CA HIS A 252 -3.03 -10.64 -2.72
C HIS A 252 -4.11 -11.21 -3.63
N ALA A 253 -5.07 -10.35 -3.96
CA ALA A 253 -6.14 -10.63 -4.90
C ALA A 253 -5.97 -9.76 -6.14
N PHE A 254 -6.33 -10.33 -7.29
CA PHE A 254 -6.32 -9.71 -8.60
C PHE A 254 -7.74 -9.65 -9.14
N ALA A 255 -8.07 -8.55 -9.84
CA ALA A 255 -9.28 -8.44 -10.64
C ALA A 255 -9.05 -7.52 -11.84
N ARG A 256 -9.69 -7.81 -12.97
CA ARG A 256 -9.86 -6.86 -14.08
C ARG A 256 -10.99 -5.91 -13.72
N LEU A 257 -10.86 -4.65 -14.11
CA LEU A 257 -11.84 -3.60 -13.81
C LEU A 257 -12.81 -3.31 -14.97
N ASP A 258 -12.89 -4.21 -15.93
CA ASP A 258 -13.73 -4.10 -17.15
C ASP A 258 -15.16 -4.62 -16.95
N GLY A 259 -15.41 -5.43 -15.92
CA GLY A 259 -16.69 -6.07 -15.67
C GLY A 259 -17.71 -5.20 -14.95
N SER A 260 -18.98 -5.50 -15.19
CA SER A 260 -20.13 -4.83 -14.57
C SER A 260 -20.48 -5.34 -13.16
N ALA A 261 -20.03 -6.50 -12.76
CA ALA A 261 -20.26 -7.06 -11.43
C ALA A 261 -18.96 -7.70 -10.92
N ALA A 262 -18.82 -7.73 -9.58
CA ALA A 262 -17.70 -8.36 -8.91
C ALA A 262 -17.59 -9.85 -9.33
N ALA A 263 -16.69 -10.13 -10.28
CA ALA A 263 -16.16 -11.47 -10.37
C ALA A 263 -15.42 -11.77 -9.06
N GLU A 264 -15.52 -13.01 -8.57
CA GLU A 264 -14.74 -13.41 -7.40
C GLU A 264 -13.27 -13.07 -7.63
N PRO A 265 -12.61 -12.37 -6.69
CA PRO A 265 -11.24 -11.95 -6.86
C PRO A 265 -10.31 -13.18 -6.93
N VAL A 266 -9.41 -13.18 -7.89
CA VAL A 266 -8.45 -14.26 -8.10
C VAL A 266 -7.33 -14.14 -7.07
N ARG A 267 -7.01 -15.24 -6.37
CA ARG A 267 -5.87 -15.27 -5.43
C ARG A 267 -4.55 -15.24 -6.19
N ALA A 268 -3.83 -14.14 -6.08
CA ALA A 268 -2.61 -13.86 -6.84
C ALA A 268 -1.31 -14.17 -6.07
N SER A 269 -1.35 -14.36 -4.75
CA SER A 269 -0.22 -14.83 -3.96
C SER A 269 -0.61 -15.98 -3.04
N LEU A 270 0.35 -16.82 -2.67
CA LEU A 270 0.14 -18.04 -1.90
C LEU A 270 1.04 -18.06 -0.64
N ASP A 271 1.24 -16.93 0.00
CA ASP A 271 1.98 -16.83 1.25
C ASP A 271 1.20 -17.39 2.43
N ARG A 272 -0.14 -17.39 2.32
CA ARG A 272 -1.08 -17.84 3.35
C ARG A 272 -0.80 -17.20 4.71
N TRP A 273 -0.43 -15.94 4.68
CA TRP A 273 -0.02 -15.21 5.87
C TRP A 273 -1.19 -14.98 6.82
N ALA A 274 -1.26 -15.78 7.87
CA ALA A 274 -2.25 -15.62 8.94
C ALA A 274 -1.78 -14.54 9.93
N ILE A 275 -2.36 -13.35 9.85
CA ILE A 275 -2.04 -12.23 10.71
C ILE A 275 -3.27 -11.36 10.99
N ASP A 276 -3.41 -10.93 12.23
CA ASP A 276 -4.46 -10.01 12.70
C ASP A 276 -3.91 -8.60 12.87
N ALA A 277 -3.24 -8.09 11.81
CA ALA A 277 -2.62 -6.78 11.79
C ALA A 277 -2.66 -6.17 10.38
N CYS A 278 -2.32 -4.87 10.29
CA CYS A 278 -2.18 -4.13 9.05
C CYS A 278 -0.71 -3.95 8.70
N PRO A 279 -0.16 -4.68 7.71
CA PRO A 279 1.26 -4.59 7.36
C PRO A 279 1.69 -3.27 6.72
N HIS A 280 0.77 -2.48 6.20
CA HIS A 280 1.02 -1.20 5.52
C HIS A 280 1.95 -1.27 4.28
N HIS A 281 2.07 -2.43 3.66
CA HIS A 281 2.86 -2.65 2.45
C HIS A 281 1.93 -3.05 1.31
N GLY A 282 1.64 -2.16 0.39
CA GLY A 282 0.85 -2.44 -0.80
C GLY A 282 1.68 -3.09 -1.91
N PRO A 283 1.03 -3.84 -2.84
CA PRO A 283 1.69 -4.49 -3.96
C PRO A 283 2.05 -3.52 -5.08
N GLY A 284 2.89 -3.97 -6.02
CA GLY A 284 3.09 -3.39 -7.34
C GLY A 284 2.64 -4.37 -8.43
N LEU A 285 2.22 -3.86 -9.58
CA LEU A 285 1.76 -4.64 -10.73
C LEU A 285 2.20 -3.97 -12.03
N ALA A 286 2.77 -4.73 -12.96
CA ALA A 286 3.13 -4.27 -14.29
C ALA A 286 2.77 -5.33 -15.34
N PRO A 287 2.39 -4.95 -16.57
CA PRO A 287 2.08 -5.90 -17.63
C PRO A 287 3.33 -6.67 -18.06
N ALA A 288 3.14 -7.88 -18.60
CA ALA A 288 4.18 -8.69 -19.19
C ALA A 288 3.89 -8.93 -20.67
N THR A 289 4.92 -9.27 -21.46
CA THR A 289 4.85 -9.44 -22.91
C THR A 289 3.97 -10.60 -23.35
N ASP A 290 3.81 -11.61 -22.48
CA ASP A 290 2.98 -12.80 -22.73
C ASP A 290 1.49 -12.61 -22.36
N GLY A 291 1.09 -11.38 -22.02
CA GLY A 291 -0.27 -11.05 -21.58
C GLY A 291 -0.53 -11.32 -20.09
N GLY A 292 0.46 -11.85 -19.36
CA GLY A 292 0.43 -11.98 -17.91
C GLY A 292 0.96 -10.72 -17.21
N TRP A 293 1.45 -10.89 -15.97
CA TRP A 293 1.86 -9.77 -15.12
C TRP A 293 3.15 -10.05 -14.36
N HIS A 294 3.88 -8.99 -14.10
CA HIS A 294 4.92 -8.91 -13.08
C HIS A 294 4.31 -8.30 -11.83
N ALA A 295 4.46 -8.96 -10.69
CA ALA A 295 3.92 -8.50 -9.42
C ALA A 295 5.00 -8.50 -8.33
N VAL A 296 4.97 -7.49 -7.47
CA VAL A 296 5.77 -7.45 -6.23
C VAL A 296 4.85 -7.28 -5.03
N TRP A 297 5.16 -7.94 -3.94
CA TRP A 297 4.38 -7.84 -2.72
C TRP A 297 5.21 -8.20 -1.47
N PHE A 298 4.83 -7.65 -0.34
CA PHE A 298 5.34 -8.04 0.97
C PHE A 298 4.43 -9.10 1.59
N GLY A 299 5.01 -10.14 2.17
CA GLY A 299 4.26 -11.20 2.83
C GLY A 299 5.15 -12.05 3.73
N GLN A 300 4.54 -12.97 4.48
CA GLN A 300 5.24 -13.96 5.29
C GLN A 300 4.95 -15.36 4.74
N ARG A 301 6.01 -16.13 4.49
CA ARG A 301 5.89 -17.53 4.12
C ARG A 301 6.85 -18.36 4.98
N ASN A 302 6.35 -19.42 5.61
CA ASN A 302 7.15 -20.28 6.50
C ASN A 302 7.88 -19.51 7.60
N GLY A 303 7.23 -18.52 8.20
CA GLY A 303 7.80 -17.68 9.26
C GLY A 303 8.67 -16.51 8.78
N ALA A 304 9.19 -16.53 7.55
CA ALA A 304 10.04 -15.46 7.02
C ALA A 304 9.24 -14.37 6.30
N MET A 305 9.35 -13.14 6.79
CA MET A 305 8.82 -11.93 6.13
C MET A 305 9.77 -11.49 5.03
N ALA A 306 9.24 -11.15 3.86
CA ALA A 306 10.03 -10.62 2.76
C ALA A 306 9.15 -9.89 1.72
N VAL A 307 9.79 -9.05 0.91
CA VAL A 307 9.24 -8.64 -0.38
C VAL A 307 9.53 -9.74 -1.40
N ARG A 308 8.53 -10.08 -2.20
CA ARG A 308 8.62 -11.10 -3.25
C ARG A 308 8.27 -10.51 -4.60
N PHE A 309 8.93 -11.02 -5.62
CA PHE A 309 8.57 -10.86 -7.01
C PHE A 309 7.98 -12.16 -7.53
N GLY A 310 6.89 -12.09 -8.29
CA GLY A 310 6.27 -13.24 -8.93
C GLY A 310 5.65 -12.88 -10.27
N ARG A 311 5.50 -13.91 -11.10
CA ARG A 311 4.73 -13.85 -12.34
C ARG A 311 3.29 -14.24 -12.05
N LEU A 312 2.34 -13.55 -12.70
CA LEU A 312 0.95 -13.94 -12.74
C LEU A 312 0.55 -14.22 -14.19
N ALA A 313 -0.31 -15.19 -14.40
CA ALA A 313 -0.95 -15.44 -15.67
C ALA A 313 -1.91 -14.29 -16.04
N ALA A 314 -2.43 -14.29 -17.25
CA ALA A 314 -3.35 -13.26 -17.75
C ALA A 314 -4.61 -13.12 -16.87
N ASP A 315 -5.06 -14.20 -16.24
CA ASP A 315 -6.18 -14.26 -15.31
C ASP A 315 -5.84 -13.88 -13.86
N GLY A 316 -4.59 -13.52 -13.58
CA GLY A 316 -4.10 -13.10 -12.27
C GLY A 316 -3.66 -14.23 -11.34
N ARG A 317 -3.74 -15.51 -11.75
CA ARG A 317 -3.22 -16.63 -10.97
C ARG A 317 -1.70 -16.66 -10.97
N PRO A 318 -1.06 -17.14 -9.88
CA PRO A 318 0.39 -17.31 -9.86
C PRO A 318 0.89 -18.19 -11.02
N ALA A 319 1.89 -17.73 -11.74
CA ALA A 319 2.56 -18.43 -12.85
C ALA A 319 4.01 -18.73 -12.46
N GLY A 320 4.20 -19.78 -11.68
CA GLY A 320 5.50 -20.21 -11.16
C GLY A 320 5.75 -19.76 -9.71
N GLU A 321 6.98 -20.02 -9.24
CA GLU A 321 7.39 -19.67 -7.88
C GLU A 321 7.77 -18.20 -7.75
N ALA A 322 7.35 -17.60 -6.65
CA ALA A 322 7.75 -16.25 -6.29
C ALA A 322 9.18 -16.25 -5.71
N ARG A 323 9.97 -15.26 -6.09
CA ARG A 323 11.35 -15.07 -5.65
C ARG A 323 11.42 -13.99 -4.59
N VAL A 324 12.19 -14.22 -3.55
CA VAL A 324 12.49 -13.23 -2.52
C VAL A 324 13.48 -12.21 -3.08
N LEU A 325 13.27 -10.92 -2.82
CA LEU A 325 14.24 -9.89 -3.17
C LEU A 325 15.55 -10.12 -2.36
N PRO A 326 16.70 -9.77 -2.92
CA PRO A 326 18.00 -10.00 -2.28
C PRO A 326 18.29 -8.96 -1.17
N ASP A 327 17.32 -8.72 -0.31
CA ASP A 327 17.38 -7.75 0.78
C ASP A 327 16.30 -8.09 1.82
N GLU A 328 16.70 -8.60 2.98
CA GLU A 328 15.78 -9.02 4.04
C GLU A 328 14.99 -7.86 4.65
N ALA A 329 15.55 -6.64 4.59
CA ALA A 329 14.90 -5.41 5.05
C ALA A 329 14.12 -4.68 3.94
N ALA A 330 13.93 -5.31 2.77
CA ALA A 330 13.19 -4.70 1.67
C ALA A 330 11.75 -4.34 2.08
N GLU A 331 11.36 -3.12 1.76
CA GLU A 331 10.01 -2.62 2.02
C GLU A 331 9.51 -1.70 0.88
N HIS A 332 8.19 -1.60 0.74
CA HIS A 332 7.51 -0.69 -0.17
C HIS A 332 7.99 -0.76 -1.62
N ALA A 333 8.16 -1.98 -2.13
CA ALA A 333 8.62 -2.19 -3.50
C ALA A 333 7.59 -1.74 -4.53
N ASP A 334 8.09 -1.30 -5.69
CA ASP A 334 7.32 -0.98 -6.88
C ASP A 334 7.92 -1.69 -8.09
N VAL A 335 7.11 -1.96 -9.13
CA VAL A 335 7.53 -2.67 -10.34
C VAL A 335 7.00 -1.99 -11.59
N ALA A 336 7.82 -1.93 -12.62
CA ALA A 336 7.43 -1.51 -13.96
C ALA A 336 8.12 -2.37 -15.03
N SER A 337 7.55 -2.40 -16.22
CA SER A 337 8.06 -3.18 -17.34
C SER A 337 7.94 -2.42 -18.67
N ALA A 338 8.83 -2.75 -19.61
CA ALA A 338 8.78 -2.28 -20.98
C ALA A 338 9.39 -3.37 -21.89
N GLY A 339 8.55 -4.07 -22.65
CA GLY A 339 8.98 -5.28 -23.34
C GLY A 339 9.50 -6.32 -22.33
N GLU A 340 10.65 -6.91 -22.61
CA GLU A 340 11.31 -7.88 -21.74
C GLU A 340 12.05 -7.23 -20.55
N ARG A 341 12.20 -5.92 -20.57
CA ARG A 341 12.85 -5.21 -19.47
C ARG A 341 11.91 -5.05 -18.29
N VAL A 342 12.34 -5.49 -17.11
CA VAL A 342 11.59 -5.42 -15.85
C VAL A 342 12.46 -4.76 -14.80
N VAL A 343 11.91 -3.75 -14.14
CA VAL A 343 12.59 -3.04 -13.05
C VAL A 343 11.74 -3.15 -11.78
N ILE A 344 12.40 -3.45 -10.67
CA ILE A 344 11.82 -3.45 -9.34
C ILE A 344 12.65 -2.50 -8.49
N VAL A 345 12.00 -1.62 -7.75
CA VAL A 345 12.67 -0.69 -6.81
C VAL A 345 12.10 -0.88 -5.43
N TRP A 346 12.93 -0.70 -4.40
CA TRP A 346 12.50 -0.73 -3.01
C TRP A 346 13.43 0.13 -2.16
N ARG A 347 13.00 0.38 -0.94
CA ARG A 347 13.88 0.92 0.09
C ARG A 347 14.08 -0.11 1.19
N SER A 348 15.17 0.02 1.93
CA SER A 348 15.47 -0.82 3.10
C SER A 348 16.20 0.00 4.16
N PHE A 349 15.85 -0.22 5.42
CA PHE A 349 16.52 0.43 6.55
C PHE A 349 17.50 -0.54 7.22
N ASP A 350 18.77 -0.15 7.28
CA ASP A 350 19.86 -0.98 7.83
C ASP A 350 20.14 -0.72 9.33
N GLY A 351 19.24 0.02 10.00
CA GLY A 351 19.41 0.45 11.40
C GLY A 351 20.07 1.84 11.53
N ARG A 352 20.66 2.37 10.46
CA ARG A 352 21.36 3.67 10.44
C ARG A 352 20.85 4.61 9.35
N GLN A 353 20.64 4.09 8.16
CA GLN A 353 20.20 4.83 6.99
C GLN A 353 19.20 4.00 6.17
N THR A 354 18.38 4.70 5.38
CA THR A 354 17.52 4.06 4.38
C THR A 354 18.28 4.01 3.06
N ARG A 355 18.37 2.82 2.46
CA ARG A 355 18.96 2.56 1.14
C ARG A 355 17.87 2.45 0.10
N LEU A 356 18.14 3.01 -1.08
CA LEU A 356 17.32 2.85 -2.28
C LEU A 356 18.02 1.88 -3.22
N ARG A 357 17.32 0.83 -3.64
CA ARG A 357 17.85 -0.25 -4.47
C ARG A 357 16.94 -0.56 -5.64
N ALA A 358 17.53 -1.08 -6.70
CA ALA A 358 16.82 -1.59 -7.85
C ALA A 358 17.29 -3.01 -8.22
N TRP A 359 16.38 -3.78 -8.79
CA TRP A 359 16.60 -5.08 -9.38
C TRP A 359 16.14 -5.01 -10.84
N THR A 360 17.06 -5.12 -11.79
CA THR A 360 16.81 -4.94 -13.21
C THR A 360 16.99 -6.24 -13.97
N SER A 361 16.06 -6.53 -14.87
CA SER A 361 16.07 -7.67 -15.78
C SER A 361 15.91 -7.21 -17.20
N GLU A 362 16.56 -7.89 -18.13
CA GLU A 362 16.44 -7.66 -19.58
C GLU A 362 15.78 -8.87 -20.29
N ASP A 363 15.33 -9.89 -19.53
CA ASP A 363 14.83 -11.18 -20.02
C ASP A 363 13.50 -11.61 -19.40
N GLY A 364 12.57 -10.66 -19.25
CA GLY A 364 11.22 -10.91 -18.72
C GLY A 364 11.19 -11.32 -17.24
N GLY A 365 12.22 -10.95 -16.48
CA GLY A 365 12.29 -11.25 -15.05
C GLY A 365 12.88 -12.61 -14.73
N GLN A 366 13.62 -13.25 -15.67
CA GLN A 366 14.28 -14.52 -15.40
C GLN A 366 15.59 -14.32 -14.64
N ARG A 367 16.41 -13.37 -15.03
CA ARG A 367 17.64 -12.96 -14.34
C ARG A 367 17.58 -11.50 -13.98
N PHE A 368 18.17 -11.17 -12.84
CA PHE A 368 18.19 -9.80 -12.34
C PHE A 368 19.60 -9.38 -11.90
N THR A 369 19.90 -8.12 -12.10
CA THR A 369 21.09 -7.45 -11.58
C THR A 369 20.67 -6.49 -10.47
N LEU A 370 21.32 -6.58 -9.31
CA LEU A 370 21.10 -5.67 -8.18
C LEU A 370 21.92 -4.39 -8.37
N GLN A 371 21.28 -3.25 -8.12
CA GLN A 371 21.90 -1.92 -8.16
C GLN A 371 21.58 -1.16 -6.87
N GLU A 372 22.58 -0.47 -6.31
CA GLU A 372 22.40 0.50 -5.25
C GLU A 372 22.22 1.89 -5.90
N LEU A 373 21.09 2.53 -5.67
CA LEU A 373 20.76 3.83 -6.27
C LEU A 373 21.09 4.99 -5.33
N GLY A 374 21.14 4.75 -4.01
CA GLY A 374 21.51 5.76 -3.04
C GLY A 374 21.06 5.43 -1.62
N ALA A 375 21.35 6.35 -0.72
CA ALA A 375 20.97 6.23 0.68
C ALA A 375 20.69 7.59 1.30
N THR A 376 19.93 7.60 2.40
CA THR A 376 19.69 8.80 3.22
C THR A 376 19.48 8.45 4.69
N THR A 377 19.89 9.31 5.58
CA THR A 377 19.57 9.28 7.01
C THR A 377 18.32 10.10 7.36
N LEU A 378 17.79 10.82 6.38
CA LEU A 378 16.65 11.72 6.54
C LEU A 378 15.32 10.97 6.48
N PRO A 379 14.24 11.53 7.06
CA PRO A 379 12.90 11.10 6.76
C PRO A 379 12.65 11.04 5.26
N ASN A 380 12.10 9.93 4.77
CA ASN A 380 11.93 9.71 3.34
C ASN A 380 10.62 8.98 3.03
N ASP A 381 10.14 9.16 1.81
CA ASP A 381 8.96 8.52 1.27
C ASP A 381 9.28 7.12 0.68
N HIS A 382 8.25 6.40 0.28
CA HIS A 382 8.38 5.18 -0.51
C HIS A 382 8.82 5.54 -1.94
N PRO A 383 9.73 4.80 -2.57
CA PRO A 383 10.13 5.07 -3.95
C PRO A 383 8.94 4.86 -4.89
N ARG A 384 8.93 5.63 -5.98
CA ARG A 384 7.96 5.49 -7.06
C ARG A 384 8.72 5.21 -8.35
N LEU A 385 8.28 4.16 -9.04
CA LEU A 385 8.85 3.76 -10.31
C LEU A 385 7.95 4.19 -11.45
N LEU A 386 8.53 4.89 -12.42
CA LEU A 386 7.87 5.41 -13.60
C LEU A 386 8.49 4.82 -14.85
N GLN A 387 7.67 4.55 -15.86
CA GLN A 387 8.14 4.06 -17.14
C GLN A 387 7.53 4.91 -18.28
N ARG A 388 8.35 5.27 -19.27
CA ARG A 388 7.91 5.91 -20.52
C ARG A 388 8.90 5.63 -21.64
N GLY A 389 8.41 5.11 -22.77
CA GLY A 389 9.23 4.88 -23.98
C GLY A 389 10.44 3.97 -23.73
N GLY A 390 10.33 2.96 -22.87
CA GLY A 390 11.42 2.06 -22.52
C GLY A 390 12.40 2.60 -21.47
N ARG A 391 12.26 3.86 -21.04
CA ARG A 391 13.06 4.46 -19.97
C ARG A 391 12.36 4.28 -18.63
N PHE A 392 13.15 4.07 -17.57
CA PHE A 392 12.68 3.91 -16.21
C PHE A 392 13.26 5.01 -15.34
N LEU A 393 12.40 5.66 -14.55
CA LEU A 393 12.78 6.68 -13.58
C LEU A 393 12.31 6.28 -12.19
N VAL A 394 13.20 6.41 -11.23
CA VAL A 394 12.89 6.20 -9.80
C VAL A 394 12.82 7.56 -9.13
N PHE A 395 11.64 7.93 -8.70
CA PHE A 395 11.42 9.13 -7.90
C PHE A 395 11.46 8.77 -6.41
N TRP A 396 12.30 9.48 -5.63
CA TRP A 396 12.42 9.27 -4.21
C TRP A 396 12.52 10.61 -3.46
N ARG A 397 11.53 10.90 -2.62
CA ARG A 397 11.46 12.12 -1.83
C ARG A 397 12.05 11.91 -0.45
N SER A 398 12.87 12.85 0.01
CA SER A 398 13.26 13.03 1.40
C SER A 398 12.76 14.38 1.94
N SER A 399 13.02 14.66 3.22
CA SER A 399 12.71 15.98 3.81
C SER A 399 13.48 17.14 3.18
N GLU A 400 14.57 16.89 2.46
CA GLU A 400 15.36 17.91 1.76
C GLU A 400 14.96 18.09 0.29
N GLY A 401 14.12 17.22 -0.26
CA GLY A 401 13.65 17.34 -1.63
C GLY A 401 13.47 16.00 -2.33
N ALA A 402 13.31 16.06 -3.65
CA ALA A 402 13.15 14.89 -4.50
C ALA A 402 14.46 14.55 -5.23
N ARG A 403 14.76 13.27 -5.29
CA ARG A 403 15.82 12.67 -6.11
C ARG A 403 15.16 11.86 -7.21
N VAL A 404 15.70 11.92 -8.41
CA VAL A 404 15.29 11.09 -9.55
C VAL A 404 16.51 10.35 -10.09
N GLU A 405 16.41 9.02 -10.16
CA GLU A 405 17.41 8.15 -10.76
C GLU A 405 16.87 7.59 -12.08
N ILE A 406 17.71 7.55 -13.09
CA ILE A 406 17.41 6.99 -14.41
C ILE A 406 18.07 5.63 -14.52
N LEU A 407 17.28 4.61 -14.90
CA LEU A 407 17.71 3.24 -15.09
C LEU A 407 17.63 2.81 -16.54
#